data_19dbb6ffb3f93826b0dd316da64ff96a
#
_entry.id   19dbb6ffb3f93826b0dd316da64ff96a
#
_cell.length_a   1.000
_cell.length_b   1.000
_cell.length_c   1.000
_cell.angle_alpha   90.00
_cell.angle_beta   90.00
_cell.angle_gamma   90.00
#
_symmetry.space_group_name_H-M   'P 1'
#
loop_
_entity.id
_entity.type
_entity.pdbx_description
1 polymer ?
#
loop_
_entity_poly.entity_id
_entity_poly.type
_entity_poly.pdbx_seq_one_letter_code
_entity_poly.pdbx_strand_id
1 'polypeptide(L)'
;RRQRQMCKETAYRELEEETGYQASSLFHLGTVAIVPGYCDELLYIYKATNLSLSKKHEDFDEFTEVQIFTLEEVKNMIKSGEIIDAKTITALAYTMIMDNY
;
A
#
# COMPACT_ATOMS: atom_id res chain seq x y z
N ARG A 1 -8.43 18.26 -5.29
CA ARG A 1 -8.00 18.46 -3.91
C ARG A 1 -8.84 17.71 -2.92
N ARG A 2 -10.14 17.90 -3.00
CA ARG A 2 -11.05 17.21 -2.11
C ARG A 2 -10.95 15.71 -2.31
N GLN A 3 -10.85 15.29 -3.56
CA GLN A 3 -10.74 13.88 -3.89
C GLN A 3 -9.44 13.28 -3.34
N ARG A 4 -8.33 14.02 -3.44
CA ARG A 4 -7.06 13.56 -2.90
C ARG A 4 -7.12 13.40 -1.39
N GLN A 5 -7.77 14.35 -0.70
CA GLN A 5 -7.92 14.28 0.74
C GLN A 5 -8.78 13.08 1.14
N MET A 6 -9.85 12.83 0.40
CA MET A 6 -10.71 11.68 0.66
C MET A 6 -9.95 10.38 0.44
N CYS A 7 -9.12 10.31 -0.61
CA CYS A 7 -8.31 9.12 -0.86
C CYS A 7 -7.36 8.85 0.29
N LYS A 8 -6.77 9.89 0.88
CA LYS A 8 -5.87 9.71 2.00
C LYS A 8 -6.60 9.19 3.24
N GLU A 9 -7.77 9.74 3.52
CA GLU A 9 -8.58 9.27 4.64
C GLU A 9 -9.01 7.83 4.44
N THR A 10 -9.39 7.49 3.21
CA THR A 10 -9.76 6.13 2.86
C THR A 10 -8.58 5.19 3.05
N ALA A 11 -7.37 5.62 2.66
CA ALA A 11 -6.18 4.81 2.81
C ALA A 11 -5.88 4.50 4.28
N TYR A 12 -6.01 5.48 5.17
CA TYR A 12 -5.85 5.25 6.61
C TYR A 12 -6.84 4.21 7.10
N ARG A 13 -8.10 4.35 6.72
CA ARG A 13 -9.15 3.45 7.16
C ARG A 13 -8.94 2.04 6.62
N GLU A 14 -8.64 1.92 5.34
CA GLU A 14 -8.47 0.61 4.73
C GLU A 14 -7.24 -0.11 5.27
N LEU A 15 -6.16 0.62 5.55
CA LEU A 15 -4.99 0.03 6.17
C LEU A 15 -5.38 -0.65 7.48
N GLU A 16 -6.12 0.05 8.31
CA GLU A 16 -6.54 -0.48 9.59
C GLU A 16 -7.49 -1.66 9.43
N GLU A 17 -8.46 -1.54 8.51
CA GLU A 17 -9.45 -2.59 8.31
C GLU A 17 -8.85 -3.86 7.73
N GLU A 18 -7.90 -3.73 6.82
CA GLU A 18 -7.34 -4.88 6.13
C GLU A 18 -6.16 -5.50 6.84
N THR A 19 -5.36 -4.72 7.52
CA THR A 19 -4.14 -5.24 8.15
C THR A 19 -4.19 -5.25 9.67
N GLY A 20 -5.09 -4.47 10.26
CA GLY A 20 -5.11 -4.31 11.71
C GLY A 20 -4.06 -3.35 12.23
N TYR A 21 -3.36 -2.64 11.36
CA TYR A 21 -2.37 -1.65 11.74
C TYR A 21 -2.87 -0.25 11.50
N GLN A 22 -2.50 0.65 12.38
CA GLN A 22 -2.70 2.09 12.20
C GLN A 22 -1.37 2.72 11.89
N ALA A 23 -1.38 3.72 11.02
CA ALA A 23 -0.19 4.49 10.71
C ALA A 23 -0.33 5.87 11.31
N SER A 24 0.77 6.43 11.81
CA SER A 24 0.74 7.82 12.24
C SER A 24 0.94 8.78 11.07
N SER A 25 1.49 8.29 9.97
CA SER A 25 1.70 9.12 8.78
C SER A 25 1.52 8.30 7.51
N LEU A 26 0.93 8.93 6.52
CA LEU A 26 0.85 8.39 5.16
C LEU A 26 1.47 9.42 4.22
N PHE A 27 2.40 8.96 3.41
CA PHE A 27 3.05 9.80 2.40
C PHE A 27 2.58 9.37 1.03
N HIS A 28 2.06 10.32 0.25
CA HIS A 28 1.64 10.03 -1.12
C HIS A 28 2.88 9.91 -2.00
N LEU A 29 3.16 8.71 -2.48
CA LEU A 29 4.32 8.46 -3.32
C LEU A 29 4.05 8.78 -4.78
N GLY A 30 2.87 8.44 -5.26
CA GLY A 30 2.52 8.71 -6.64
C GLY A 30 1.13 8.26 -6.98
N THR A 31 0.72 8.58 -8.20
CA THR A 31 -0.60 8.21 -8.72
C THR A 31 -0.39 7.68 -10.13
N VAL A 32 -0.97 6.53 -10.41
CA VAL A 32 -0.84 5.91 -11.73
C VAL A 32 -2.20 5.57 -12.30
N ALA A 33 -2.29 5.57 -13.62
CA ALA A 33 -3.50 5.16 -14.32
C ALA A 33 -3.43 3.66 -14.56
N ILE A 34 -4.51 2.96 -14.22
CA ILE A 34 -4.53 1.51 -14.36
C ILE A 34 -4.64 1.09 -15.81
N VAL A 35 -5.63 1.61 -16.52
CA VAL A 35 -5.84 1.27 -17.93
C VAL A 35 -6.16 2.54 -18.70
N PRO A 36 -5.15 3.32 -19.08
CA PRO A 36 -5.40 4.57 -19.80
C PRO A 36 -6.19 4.33 -21.08
N GLY A 37 -7.21 5.13 -21.29
CA GLY A 37 -8.05 5.00 -22.47
C GLY A 37 -9.22 4.06 -22.32
N TYR A 38 -9.21 3.21 -21.31
CA TYR A 38 -10.31 2.27 -21.07
C TYR A 38 -11.14 2.66 -19.85
N CYS A 39 -10.47 3.10 -18.80
CA CYS A 39 -11.20 3.54 -17.62
C CYS A 39 -10.44 4.68 -16.98
N ASP A 40 -11.16 5.42 -16.14
CA ASP A 40 -10.59 6.57 -15.47
C ASP A 40 -10.04 6.22 -14.10
N GLU A 41 -9.87 4.94 -13.83
CA GLU A 41 -9.40 4.51 -12.53
C GLU A 41 -7.96 4.93 -12.29
N LEU A 42 -7.74 5.56 -11.17
CA LEU A 42 -6.40 5.96 -10.74
C LEU A 42 -6.05 5.19 -9.48
N LEU A 43 -4.80 4.79 -9.40
CA LEU A 43 -4.26 4.11 -8.24
C LEU A 43 -3.37 5.09 -7.48
N TYR A 44 -3.75 5.36 -6.24
CA TYR A 44 -2.97 6.25 -5.37
C TYR A 44 -2.09 5.40 -4.47
N ILE A 45 -0.79 5.67 -4.49
CA ILE A 45 0.19 4.87 -3.78
C ILE A 45 0.70 5.65 -2.58
N TYR A 46 0.59 5.04 -1.41
CA TYR A 46 1.00 5.67 -0.15
C TYR A 46 2.02 4.81 0.57
N LYS A 47 2.92 5.48 1.27
CA LYS A 47 3.84 4.84 2.19
C LYS A 47 3.36 5.13 3.60
N ALA A 48 3.09 4.08 4.36
CA ALA A 48 2.63 4.20 5.75
C ALA A 48 3.83 4.03 6.68
N THR A 49 3.94 4.90 7.67
CA THR A 49 5.04 4.84 8.62
C THR A 49 4.52 4.92 10.05
N ASN A 50 5.39 4.49 10.97
CA ASN A 50 5.08 4.47 12.40
C ASN A 50 3.81 3.68 12.67
N LEU A 51 3.86 2.42 12.28
CA LEU A 51 2.72 1.52 12.42
C LEU A 51 2.57 1.04 13.85
N SER A 52 1.33 0.86 14.27
CA SER A 52 1.01 0.26 15.55
C SER A 52 -0.23 -0.60 15.37
N LEU A 53 -0.38 -1.60 16.22
CA LEU A 53 -1.56 -2.44 16.15
C LEU A 53 -2.80 -1.68 16.58
N SER A 54 -3.85 -1.82 15.81
CA SER A 54 -5.13 -1.21 16.11
C SER A 54 -5.87 -2.07 17.12
N LYS A 55 -6.59 -1.43 18.03
CA LYS A 55 -7.43 -2.16 18.97
C LYS A 55 -8.59 -2.85 18.26
N LYS A 56 -9.00 -2.31 17.13
CA LYS A 56 -10.07 -2.92 16.35
C LYS A 56 -9.67 -4.27 15.78
N HIS A 57 -8.37 -4.48 15.59
CA HIS A 57 -7.87 -5.73 15.05
C HIS A 57 -8.24 -6.93 15.93
N GLU A 58 -8.31 -6.73 17.23
CA GLU A 58 -8.60 -7.79 18.16
C GLU A 58 -10.05 -8.29 18.10
N ASP A 59 -10.93 -7.45 17.58
CA ASP A 59 -12.36 -7.75 17.53
C ASP A 59 -12.78 -8.44 16.25
N PHE A 60 -11.88 -8.66 15.32
CA PHE A 60 -12.20 -9.26 14.03
C PHE A 60 -11.55 -10.62 13.88
N ASP A 61 -12.31 -11.56 13.34
CA ASP A 61 -11.81 -12.90 13.06
C ASP A 61 -11.43 -13.10 11.61
N GLU A 62 -11.81 -12.16 10.75
CA GLU A 62 -11.62 -12.31 9.31
C GLU A 62 -10.64 -11.28 8.79
N PHE A 63 -9.37 -11.61 8.83
CA PHE A 63 -8.37 -10.72 8.28
C PHE A 63 -7.63 -11.34 7.14
N THR A 64 -7.24 -10.49 6.22
CA THR A 64 -6.21 -10.82 5.27
C THR A 64 -4.96 -11.12 6.09
N GLU A 65 -4.32 -12.22 5.78
CA GLU A 65 -3.09 -12.58 6.46
C GLU A 65 -2.00 -11.56 6.14
N VAL A 66 -1.38 -11.01 7.19
CA VAL A 66 -0.33 -10.03 7.02
C VAL A 66 1.02 -10.70 7.19
N GLN A 67 1.88 -10.53 6.19
CA GLN A 67 3.23 -11.05 6.23
C GLN A 67 4.21 -9.90 6.10
N ILE A 68 5.34 -10.03 6.79
CA ILE A 68 6.35 -8.98 6.84
C ILE A 68 7.61 -9.47 6.13
N PHE A 69 8.09 -8.66 5.20
CA PHE A 69 9.27 -8.99 4.41
C PHE A 69 10.25 -7.82 4.40
N THR A 70 11.53 -8.14 4.27
CA THR A 70 12.51 -7.09 4.02
C THR A 70 12.39 -6.65 2.57
N LEU A 71 12.94 -5.48 2.28
CA LEU A 71 12.94 -4.96 0.91
C LEU A 71 13.66 -5.92 -0.03
N GLU A 72 14.78 -6.48 0.44
CA GLU A 72 15.55 -7.42 -0.37
C GLU A 72 14.75 -8.68 -0.68
N GLU A 73 14.02 -9.19 0.30
CA GLU A 73 13.15 -10.34 0.09
C GLU A 73 12.08 -10.07 -0.95
N VAL A 74 11.48 -8.89 -0.91
CA VAL A 74 10.44 -8.53 -1.88
C VAL A 74 11.03 -8.43 -3.28
N LYS A 75 12.22 -7.85 -3.41
CA LYS A 75 12.88 -7.77 -4.70
C LYS A 75 13.11 -9.16 -5.29
N ASN A 76 13.58 -10.08 -4.46
CA ASN A 76 13.83 -11.45 -4.91
C ASN A 76 12.54 -12.16 -5.28
N MET A 77 11.47 -11.92 -4.57
CA MET A 77 10.18 -12.52 -4.88
C MET A 77 9.63 -12.01 -6.21
N ILE A 78 9.93 -10.77 -6.56
CA ILE A 78 9.55 -10.23 -7.86
C ILE A 78 10.41 -10.86 -8.96
N LYS A 79 11.72 -10.96 -8.73
CA LYS A 79 12.64 -11.56 -9.71
C LYS A 79 12.27 -13.00 -10.02
N SER A 80 11.85 -13.74 -9.01
CA SER A 80 11.51 -15.15 -9.18
C SER A 80 10.14 -15.39 -9.78
N GLY A 81 9.32 -14.34 -9.88
CA GLY A 81 7.95 -14.48 -10.36
C GLY A 81 6.97 -14.89 -9.29
N GLU A 82 7.40 -14.93 -8.05
CA GLU A 82 6.51 -15.24 -6.93
C GLU A 82 5.51 -14.11 -6.69
N ILE A 83 5.95 -12.87 -6.87
CA ILE A 83 5.07 -11.71 -6.84
C ILE A 83 4.87 -11.23 -8.26
N ILE A 84 3.62 -11.27 -8.72
CA ILE A 84 3.27 -10.84 -10.07
C ILE A 84 2.22 -9.72 -10.07
N ASP A 85 1.75 -9.33 -8.91
CA ASP A 85 0.72 -8.29 -8.81
C ASP A 85 1.27 -6.93 -9.23
N ALA A 86 0.61 -6.33 -10.22
CA ALA A 86 1.06 -5.05 -10.77
C ALA A 86 1.06 -3.94 -9.72
N LYS A 87 0.09 -3.94 -8.83
CA LYS A 87 -0.01 -2.90 -7.80
C LYS A 87 1.16 -2.97 -6.84
N THR A 88 1.52 -4.18 -6.43
CA THR A 88 2.64 -4.39 -5.53
C THR A 88 3.96 -3.97 -6.17
N ILE A 89 4.17 -4.37 -7.41
CA ILE A 89 5.40 -4.05 -8.13
C ILE A 89 5.51 -2.55 -8.34
N THR A 90 4.41 -1.90 -8.69
CA THR A 90 4.38 -0.45 -8.86
C THR A 90 4.69 0.27 -7.56
N ALA A 91 4.11 -0.17 -6.45
CA ALA A 91 4.36 0.43 -5.16
C ALA A 91 5.84 0.31 -4.77
N LEU A 92 6.43 -0.85 -5.02
CA LEU A 92 7.84 -1.05 -4.74
C LEU A 92 8.71 -0.16 -5.60
N ALA A 93 8.38 -0.03 -6.88
CA ALA A 93 9.13 0.83 -7.79
C ALA A 93 9.12 2.29 -7.32
N TYR A 94 7.97 2.79 -6.90
CA TYR A 94 7.89 4.14 -6.35
C TYR A 94 8.70 4.29 -5.09
N THR A 95 8.66 3.29 -4.21
CA THR A 95 9.44 3.31 -2.98
C THR A 95 10.92 3.43 -3.30
N MET A 96 11.40 2.66 -4.27
CA MET A 96 12.80 2.68 -4.65
C MET A 96 13.20 4.03 -5.26
N ILE A 97 12.34 4.58 -6.10
CA ILE A 97 12.61 5.86 -6.75
C ILE A 97 12.66 6.98 -5.73
N MET A 98 11.69 7.02 -4.83
CA MET A 98 11.57 8.12 -3.87
C MET A 98 12.59 8.05 -2.75
N ASP A 99 12.97 6.85 -2.34
CA ASP A 99 13.92 6.65 -1.24
C ASP A 99 15.33 6.33 -1.70
N ASN A 100 15.58 6.33 -3.00
CA ASN A 100 16.90 6.08 -3.58
C ASN A 100 17.50 4.71 -3.23
N TYR A 101 16.68 3.70 -3.23
CA TYR A 101 17.18 2.33 -3.00
C TYR A 101 17.74 1.71 -4.25
#